data_5b7411c368cf3ce44677a9c3505d16df
#
_entry.id   5b7411c368cf3ce44677a9c3505d16df
#
_cell.length_a   1.000
_cell.length_b   1.000
_cell.length_c   1.000
_cell.angle_alpha   90.00
_cell.angle_beta   90.00
_cell.angle_gamma   90.00
#
_symmetry.space_group_name_H-M   'P 1'
#
loop_
_entity.id
_entity.type
_entity.pdbx_description
1 polymer ?
#
loop_
_entity_poly.entity_id
_entity_poly.type
_entity_poly.pdbx_seq_one_letter_code
_entity_poly.pdbx_strand_id
1 'polypeptide(L)'
;PLFPLSALTGEGVPALRDALADEAGTCRRQRVDGNFRLAIDRAFSIGGTGTVVTGTAFAGRVRVGDELLLGPAGLKVRVRGLHAQNRAAQEAGAGQRVALNLVGERLAPERIHRGDWLLAPPLHANSSRLDVLLHVLPGGRPLRHWTAVHVHLGTQDVTGRVALLEDELLHPGRAG
;
A
#
# COMPACT_ATOMS: atom_id res chain seq x y z
N PRO A 1 8.50 11.93 -16.97
CA PRO A 1 8.36 12.04 -18.42
C PRO A 1 6.98 11.54 -18.88
N LEU A 2 6.50 12.04 -20.05
CA LEU A 2 5.27 11.59 -20.69
C LEU A 2 5.66 10.77 -21.92
N PHE A 3 5.02 9.60 -22.09
CA PHE A 3 5.25 8.71 -23.22
C PHE A 3 3.94 8.56 -24.03
N PRO A 4 3.75 9.31 -25.12
CA PRO A 4 2.63 9.07 -26.00
C PRO A 4 2.83 7.71 -26.69
N LEU A 5 1.81 6.85 -26.63
CA LEU A 5 1.88 5.52 -27.23
C LEU A 5 0.51 5.03 -27.71
N SER A 6 0.53 4.09 -28.64
CA SER A 6 -0.64 3.36 -29.10
C SER A 6 -0.41 1.87 -28.95
N ALA A 7 -1.22 1.22 -28.11
CA ALA A 7 -1.17 -0.24 -27.95
C ALA A 7 -1.62 -0.98 -29.23
N LEU A 8 -2.42 -0.34 -30.08
CA LEU A 8 -2.92 -0.94 -31.34
C LEU A 8 -1.83 -0.98 -32.42
N THR A 9 -1.09 0.12 -32.58
CA THR A 9 -0.06 0.25 -33.63
C THR A 9 1.33 -0.11 -33.16
N GLY A 10 1.57 -0.16 -31.84
CA GLY A 10 2.87 -0.34 -31.22
C GLY A 10 3.75 0.91 -31.20
N GLU A 11 3.26 2.04 -31.72
CA GLU A 11 3.98 3.31 -31.70
C GLU A 11 4.26 3.75 -30.26
N GLY A 12 5.48 4.21 -29.96
CA GLY A 12 5.93 4.67 -28.66
C GLY A 12 6.16 3.56 -27.61
N VAL A 13 5.70 2.33 -27.85
CA VAL A 13 5.88 1.21 -26.91
C VAL A 13 7.35 0.87 -26.65
N PRO A 14 8.25 0.84 -27.65
CA PRO A 14 9.68 0.61 -27.40
C PRO A 14 10.30 1.66 -26.47
N ALA A 15 10.01 2.95 -26.69
CA ALA A 15 10.56 4.03 -25.86
C ALA A 15 10.11 3.92 -24.40
N LEU A 16 8.83 3.60 -24.15
CA LEU A 16 8.33 3.34 -22.79
C LEU A 16 9.02 2.12 -22.18
N ARG A 17 9.17 1.03 -22.94
CA ARG A 17 9.82 -0.19 -22.45
C ARG A 17 11.27 0.07 -22.04
N ASP A 18 12.01 0.80 -22.86
CA ASP A 18 13.42 1.10 -22.60
C ASP A 18 13.55 1.99 -21.36
N ALA A 19 12.71 3.03 -21.23
CA ALA A 19 12.67 3.87 -20.04
C ALA A 19 12.31 3.10 -18.76
N LEU A 20 11.37 2.14 -18.84
CA LEU A 20 11.03 1.27 -17.71
C LEU A 20 12.17 0.32 -17.35
N ALA A 21 12.91 -0.19 -18.32
CA ALA A 21 14.08 -1.04 -18.08
C ALA A 21 15.21 -0.27 -17.39
N ASP A 22 15.47 0.95 -17.83
CA ASP A 22 16.47 1.84 -17.21
C ASP A 22 16.08 2.18 -15.77
N GLU A 23 14.84 2.57 -15.53
CA GLU A 23 14.33 2.87 -14.18
C GLU A 23 14.39 1.62 -13.27
N ALA A 24 14.02 0.45 -13.79
CA ALA A 24 14.11 -0.80 -13.03
C ALA A 24 15.56 -1.14 -12.65
N GLY A 25 16.54 -0.80 -13.47
CA GLY A 25 17.97 -0.97 -13.18
C GLY A 25 18.48 -0.08 -12.05
N THR A 26 17.92 1.11 -11.92
CA THR A 26 18.26 2.10 -10.89
C THR A 26 17.41 1.99 -9.64
N CYS A 27 16.25 1.32 -9.72
CA CYS A 27 15.31 1.19 -8.63
C CYS A 27 15.95 0.50 -7.41
N ARG A 28 16.06 1.21 -6.30
CA ARG A 28 16.54 0.63 -5.04
C ARG A 28 15.57 -0.45 -4.61
N ARG A 29 16.08 -1.66 -4.36
CA ARG A 29 15.27 -2.73 -3.73
C ARG A 29 14.65 -2.19 -2.47
N GLN A 30 13.34 -2.31 -2.36
CA GLN A 30 12.63 -1.91 -1.14
C GLN A 30 13.20 -2.69 0.05
N ARG A 31 13.22 -2.05 1.22
CA ARG A 31 13.75 -2.66 2.45
C ARG A 31 12.97 -3.94 2.77
N VAL A 32 13.59 -5.07 2.51
CA VAL A 32 13.12 -6.38 3.00
C VAL A 32 13.38 -6.56 4.49
N ASP A 33 14.16 -5.65 5.06
CA ASP A 33 14.44 -5.60 6.49
C ASP A 33 13.31 -4.86 7.22
N GLY A 34 13.05 -5.27 8.45
CA GLY A 34 12.00 -4.69 9.29
C GLY A 34 10.71 -5.49 9.32
N ASN A 35 9.72 -4.92 9.97
CA ASN A 35 8.44 -5.55 10.20
C ASN A 35 7.58 -5.57 8.92
N PHE A 36 6.93 -6.70 8.67
CA PHE A 36 6.07 -6.87 7.51
C PHE A 36 4.84 -5.97 7.55
N ARG A 37 4.53 -5.36 6.40
CA ARG A 37 3.29 -4.63 6.15
C ARG A 37 2.85 -4.77 4.70
N LEU A 38 1.57 -5.06 4.53
CA LEU A 38 0.93 -5.22 3.23
C LEU A 38 -0.36 -4.39 3.21
N ALA A 39 -0.51 -3.55 2.19
CA ALA A 39 -1.76 -2.84 1.93
C ALA A 39 -2.69 -3.72 1.09
N ILE A 40 -3.87 -4.04 1.62
CA ILE A 40 -4.86 -4.89 0.98
C ILE A 40 -5.58 -4.12 -0.11
N ASP A 41 -5.65 -4.67 -1.31
CA ASP A 41 -6.43 -4.14 -2.42
C ASP A 41 -7.70 -4.95 -2.73
N ARG A 42 -7.70 -6.25 -2.39
CA ARG A 42 -8.86 -7.13 -2.54
C ARG A 42 -8.90 -8.20 -1.47
N ALA A 43 -10.12 -8.59 -1.10
CA ALA A 43 -10.39 -9.77 -0.28
C ALA A 43 -11.50 -10.58 -0.93
N PHE A 44 -11.38 -11.91 -0.92
CA PHE A 44 -12.36 -12.83 -1.50
C PHE A 44 -12.23 -14.23 -0.89
N SER A 45 -13.26 -15.03 -1.05
CA SER A 45 -13.24 -16.44 -0.68
C SER A 45 -12.99 -17.32 -1.91
N ILE A 46 -12.17 -18.35 -1.72
CA ILE A 46 -12.02 -19.44 -2.69
C ILE A 46 -12.54 -20.71 -2.03
N GLY A 47 -13.46 -21.41 -2.71
CA GLY A 47 -14.01 -22.68 -2.23
C GLY A 47 -12.90 -23.67 -1.86
N GLY A 48 -12.96 -24.23 -0.65
CA GLY A 48 -11.94 -25.15 -0.12
C GLY A 48 -10.64 -24.50 0.38
N THR A 49 -10.36 -23.26 -0.02
CA THR A 49 -9.14 -22.55 0.37
C THR A 49 -9.39 -21.58 1.54
N GLY A 50 -10.57 -20.95 1.59
CA GLY A 50 -10.93 -19.98 2.61
C GLY A 50 -10.71 -18.52 2.17
N THR A 51 -10.40 -17.65 3.11
CA THR A 51 -10.23 -16.22 2.87
C THR A 51 -8.86 -15.92 2.27
N VAL A 52 -8.87 -15.25 1.12
CA VAL A 52 -7.67 -14.79 0.44
C VAL A 52 -7.69 -13.28 0.33
N VAL A 53 -6.58 -12.66 0.67
CA VAL A 53 -6.35 -11.22 0.44
C VAL A 53 -5.21 -11.04 -0.55
N THR A 54 -5.31 -9.99 -1.36
CA THR A 54 -4.22 -9.58 -2.25
C THR A 54 -3.79 -8.16 -1.93
N GLY A 55 -2.53 -7.87 -2.22
CA GLY A 55 -1.98 -6.54 -1.98
C GLY A 55 -0.50 -6.43 -2.32
N THR A 56 0.06 -5.26 -2.07
CA THR A 56 1.48 -4.99 -2.22
C THR A 56 2.16 -5.00 -0.85
N ALA A 57 3.23 -5.78 -0.73
CA ALA A 57 4.09 -5.75 0.44
C ALA A 57 4.97 -4.48 0.41
N PHE A 58 4.81 -3.60 1.39
CA PHE A 58 5.52 -2.32 1.47
C PHE A 58 6.85 -2.44 2.23
N ALA A 59 6.95 -3.37 3.17
CA ALA A 59 8.16 -3.60 3.96
C ALA A 59 8.18 -5.02 4.53
N GLY A 60 9.37 -5.45 4.95
CA GLY A 60 9.58 -6.72 5.64
C GLY A 60 9.36 -7.94 4.76
N ARG A 61 9.24 -9.09 5.43
CA ARG A 61 8.98 -10.39 4.81
C ARG A 61 7.84 -11.09 5.52
N VAL A 62 7.14 -11.97 4.81
CA VAL A 62 6.10 -12.85 5.34
C VAL A 62 6.34 -14.26 4.85
N ARG A 63 6.08 -15.24 5.71
CA ARG A 63 6.18 -16.68 5.44
C ARG A 63 4.88 -17.38 5.71
N VAL A 64 4.70 -18.52 5.08
CA VAL A 64 3.64 -19.47 5.47
C VAL A 64 3.84 -19.85 6.94
N GLY A 65 2.78 -19.75 7.74
CA GLY A 65 2.80 -19.99 9.18
C GLY A 65 2.87 -18.73 10.04
N ASP A 66 3.28 -17.59 9.48
CA ASP A 66 3.41 -16.35 10.24
C ASP A 66 2.06 -15.87 10.79
N GLU A 67 2.11 -15.29 11.98
CA GLU A 67 0.98 -14.60 12.61
C GLU A 67 1.07 -13.10 12.31
N LEU A 68 -0.03 -12.55 11.84
CA LEU A 68 -0.19 -11.15 11.48
C LEU A 68 -1.42 -10.55 12.16
N LEU A 69 -1.50 -9.24 12.17
CA LEU A 69 -2.69 -8.50 12.57
C LEU A 69 -3.35 -7.85 11.35
N LEU A 70 -4.65 -8.06 11.22
CA LEU A 70 -5.48 -7.38 10.25
C LEU A 70 -6.00 -6.08 10.89
N GLY A 71 -5.48 -4.96 10.45
CA GLY A 71 -5.94 -3.63 10.84
C GLY A 71 -7.15 -3.16 9.98
N PRO A 72 -8.00 -2.26 10.51
CA PRO A 72 -7.81 -1.56 11.79
C PRO A 72 -8.27 -2.37 13.01
N ALA A 73 -9.01 -3.47 12.83
CA ALA A 73 -9.63 -4.21 13.93
C ALA A 73 -8.63 -4.95 14.84
N GLY A 74 -7.34 -5.08 14.45
CA GLY A 74 -6.35 -5.84 15.20
C GLY A 74 -6.62 -7.35 15.26
N LEU A 75 -7.35 -7.87 14.27
CA LEU A 75 -7.73 -9.28 14.24
C LEU A 75 -6.50 -10.15 13.98
N LYS A 76 -6.23 -11.10 14.86
CA LYS A 76 -5.15 -12.07 14.69
C LYS A 76 -5.48 -13.03 13.56
N VAL A 77 -4.56 -13.16 12.62
CA VAL A 77 -4.67 -14.07 11.48
C VAL A 77 -3.34 -14.80 11.26
N ARG A 78 -3.42 -16.02 10.71
CA ARG A 78 -2.24 -16.79 10.32
C ARG A 78 -2.22 -17.01 8.82
N VAL A 79 -1.05 -16.92 8.23
CA VAL A 79 -0.80 -17.20 6.82
C VAL A 79 -0.80 -18.71 6.61
N ARG A 80 -1.82 -19.26 5.93
CA ARG A 80 -1.94 -20.67 5.59
C ARG A 80 -1.25 -21.02 4.27
N GLY A 81 -1.20 -20.06 3.37
CA GLY A 81 -0.59 -20.20 2.06
C GLY A 81 -0.29 -18.85 1.43
N LEU A 82 0.61 -18.85 0.47
CA LEU A 82 1.14 -17.64 -0.13
C LEU A 82 1.41 -17.84 -1.61
N HIS A 83 1.04 -16.85 -2.41
CA HIS A 83 1.44 -16.71 -3.81
C HIS A 83 2.13 -15.36 -4.00
N ALA A 84 3.31 -15.36 -4.58
CA ALA A 84 4.01 -14.16 -4.99
C ALA A 84 4.16 -14.16 -6.52
N GLN A 85 3.78 -13.04 -7.16
CA GLN A 85 3.87 -12.91 -8.63
C GLN A 85 3.21 -14.07 -9.38
N ASN A 86 2.00 -14.47 -8.97
CA ASN A 86 1.20 -15.57 -9.51
C ASN A 86 1.81 -16.99 -9.37
N ARG A 87 2.78 -17.17 -8.50
CA ARG A 87 3.38 -18.49 -8.22
C ARG A 87 3.27 -18.82 -6.74
N ALA A 88 3.01 -20.09 -6.43
CA ALA A 88 3.07 -20.56 -5.05
C ALA A 88 4.48 -20.33 -4.49
N ALA A 89 4.55 -19.81 -3.27
CA ALA A 89 5.80 -19.51 -2.60
C ALA A 89 5.69 -19.79 -1.10
N GLN A 90 6.83 -19.97 -0.43
CA GLN A 90 6.89 -20.14 1.02
C GLN A 90 7.14 -18.80 1.73
N GLU A 91 7.70 -17.82 1.02
CA GLU A 91 7.92 -16.47 1.54
C GLU A 91 7.71 -15.41 0.45
N ALA A 92 7.42 -14.19 0.88
CA ALA A 92 7.39 -13.00 0.05
C ALA A 92 7.91 -11.79 0.83
N GLY A 93 8.38 -10.78 0.11
CA GLY A 93 8.97 -9.58 0.71
C GLY A 93 8.51 -8.29 0.07
N ALA A 94 9.01 -7.19 0.61
CA ALA A 94 8.74 -5.84 0.14
C ALA A 94 8.93 -5.69 -1.38
N GLY A 95 8.05 -4.90 -1.99
CA GLY A 95 8.00 -4.65 -3.44
C GLY A 95 7.22 -5.70 -4.23
N GLN A 96 6.84 -6.82 -3.64
CA GLN A 96 6.09 -7.87 -4.35
C GLN A 96 4.58 -7.68 -4.21
N ARG A 97 3.87 -8.03 -5.27
CA ARG A 97 2.43 -8.26 -5.19
C ARG A 97 2.18 -9.68 -4.70
N VAL A 98 1.39 -9.80 -3.64
CA VAL A 98 1.22 -11.04 -2.89
C VAL A 98 -0.27 -11.38 -2.74
N ALA A 99 -0.60 -12.67 -2.83
CA ALA A 99 -1.87 -13.21 -2.38
C ALA A 99 -1.62 -14.09 -1.16
N LEU A 100 -2.30 -13.81 -0.07
CA LEU A 100 -2.20 -14.54 1.19
C LEU A 100 -3.52 -15.23 1.50
N ASN A 101 -3.47 -16.55 1.66
CA ASN A 101 -4.55 -17.30 2.26
C ASN A 101 -4.44 -17.18 3.78
N LEU A 102 -5.47 -16.65 4.40
CA LEU A 102 -5.51 -16.34 5.82
C LEU A 102 -6.50 -17.24 6.55
N VAL A 103 -6.14 -17.61 7.76
CA VAL A 103 -7.02 -18.27 8.73
C VAL A 103 -7.00 -17.49 10.04
N GLY A 104 -8.14 -17.40 10.71
CA GLY A 104 -8.28 -16.70 11.97
C GLY A 104 -9.69 -16.81 12.51
N GLU A 105 -9.85 -16.59 13.80
CA GLU A 105 -11.18 -16.49 14.40
C GLU A 105 -11.90 -15.25 13.87
N ARG A 106 -13.19 -15.40 13.54
CA ARG A 106 -14.06 -14.32 13.05
C ARG A 106 -13.57 -13.66 11.75
N LEU A 107 -12.64 -14.29 11.04
CA LEU A 107 -12.17 -13.81 9.75
C LEU A 107 -13.27 -14.05 8.71
N ALA A 108 -13.79 -12.96 8.13
CA ALA A 108 -14.80 -13.00 7.08
C ALA A 108 -14.38 -12.03 5.97
N PRO A 109 -14.34 -12.47 4.69
CA PRO A 109 -13.89 -11.63 3.58
C PRO A 109 -14.68 -10.34 3.45
N GLU A 110 -15.98 -10.39 3.80
CA GLU A 110 -16.91 -9.24 3.73
C GLU A 110 -16.55 -8.11 4.72
N ARG A 111 -15.72 -8.43 5.72
CA ARG A 111 -15.23 -7.47 6.73
C ARG A 111 -13.84 -6.94 6.41
N ILE A 112 -13.25 -7.40 5.31
CA ILE A 112 -11.92 -6.95 4.86
C ILE A 112 -12.14 -6.01 3.69
N HIS A 113 -11.69 -4.78 3.84
CA HIS A 113 -11.91 -3.75 2.85
C HIS A 113 -10.60 -3.36 2.16
N ARG A 114 -10.74 -2.83 0.96
CA ARG A 114 -9.63 -2.13 0.31
C ARG A 114 -9.19 -0.99 1.22
N GLY A 115 -7.88 -0.93 1.51
CA GLY A 115 -7.32 0.05 2.44
C GLY A 115 -6.95 -0.54 3.79
N ASP A 116 -7.45 -1.72 4.13
CA ASP A 116 -7.01 -2.44 5.31
C ASP A 116 -5.55 -2.89 5.16
N TRP A 117 -4.90 -3.15 6.28
CA TRP A 117 -3.51 -3.54 6.32
C TRP A 117 -3.31 -4.88 7.02
N LEU A 118 -2.42 -5.69 6.49
CA LEU A 118 -1.81 -6.80 7.22
C LEU A 118 -0.46 -6.36 7.75
N LEU A 119 -0.28 -6.50 9.05
CA LEU A 119 0.86 -5.96 9.79
C LEU A 119 1.50 -7.03 10.65
N ALA A 120 2.83 -7.01 10.75
CA ALA A 120 3.49 -7.68 11.85
C ALA A 120 3.00 -7.08 13.18
N PRO A 121 2.79 -7.90 14.25
CA PRO A 121 2.17 -7.44 15.49
C PRO A 121 2.75 -6.14 16.09
N PRO A 122 4.08 -5.89 16.06
CA PRO A 122 4.65 -4.67 16.64
C PRO A 122 4.23 -3.37 15.91
N LEU A 123 3.69 -3.47 14.68
CA LEU A 123 3.30 -2.30 13.89
C LEU A 123 1.84 -1.89 14.07
N HIS A 124 1.03 -2.69 14.77
CA HIS A 124 -0.39 -2.40 14.91
C HIS A 124 -0.61 -1.25 15.90
N ALA A 125 -0.84 -0.07 15.35
CA ALA A 125 -1.25 1.12 16.09
C ALA A 125 -2.24 1.92 15.23
N ASN A 126 -3.47 2.05 15.71
CA ASN A 126 -4.44 2.92 15.07
C ASN A 126 -4.21 4.35 15.52
N SER A 127 -4.17 5.28 14.58
CA SER A 127 -4.07 6.70 14.87
C SER A 127 -5.12 7.49 14.10
N SER A 128 -5.72 8.47 14.75
CA SER A 128 -6.57 9.47 14.11
C SER A 128 -5.82 10.76 13.80
N ARG A 129 -4.52 10.82 14.10
CA ARG A 129 -3.65 11.98 13.86
C ARG A 129 -2.32 11.52 13.31
N LEU A 130 -1.82 12.24 12.31
CA LEU A 130 -0.53 12.02 11.69
C LEU A 130 0.20 13.34 11.60
N ASP A 131 1.47 13.35 11.98
CA ASP A 131 2.37 14.47 11.70
C ASP A 131 3.04 14.18 10.36
N VAL A 132 2.93 15.10 9.43
CA VAL A 132 3.42 14.94 8.06
C VAL A 132 4.06 16.22 7.56
N LEU A 133 5.07 16.09 6.71
CA LEU A 133 5.60 17.21 5.95
C LEU A 133 4.78 17.37 4.66
N LEU A 134 4.15 18.53 4.49
CA LEU A 134 3.32 18.80 3.32
C LEU A 134 4.08 19.64 2.29
N HIS A 135 3.92 19.29 1.03
CA HIS A 135 4.39 20.08 -0.09
C HIS A 135 3.21 20.44 -1.00
N VAL A 136 2.89 21.72 -1.12
CA VAL A 136 1.92 22.18 -2.09
C VAL A 136 2.59 22.30 -3.45
N LEU A 137 2.10 21.57 -4.45
CA LEU A 137 2.68 21.56 -5.79
C LEU A 137 2.65 22.94 -6.42
N PRO A 138 3.66 23.30 -7.26
CA PRO A 138 3.64 24.51 -8.05
C PRO A 138 2.35 24.59 -8.90
N GLY A 139 1.68 25.75 -8.90
CA GLY A 139 0.40 25.95 -9.56
C GLY A 139 -0.83 25.43 -8.80
N GLY A 140 -0.63 24.79 -7.66
CA GLY A 140 -1.73 24.42 -6.77
C GLY A 140 -2.38 25.63 -6.09
N ARG A 141 -3.48 25.40 -5.38
CA ARG A 141 -4.09 26.42 -4.52
C ARG A 141 -3.40 26.44 -3.17
N PRO A 142 -3.23 27.61 -2.53
CA PRO A 142 -2.73 27.67 -1.15
C PRO A 142 -3.61 26.85 -0.22
N LEU A 143 -2.98 26.12 0.69
CA LEU A 143 -3.65 25.27 1.68
C LEU A 143 -3.82 26.07 2.99
N ARG A 144 -5.06 26.23 3.43
CA ARG A 144 -5.40 26.89 4.69
C ARG A 144 -5.44 25.92 5.85
N HIS A 145 -5.19 26.42 7.03
CA HIS A 145 -5.46 25.69 8.27
C HIS A 145 -6.90 25.13 8.28
N TRP A 146 -7.09 23.88 8.73
CA TRP A 146 -8.34 23.13 8.74
C TRP A 146 -8.95 22.80 7.36
N THR A 147 -8.20 22.94 6.28
CA THR A 147 -8.68 22.48 4.96
C THR A 147 -8.97 20.97 4.99
N ALA A 148 -10.16 20.60 4.49
CA ALA A 148 -10.50 19.20 4.27
C ALA A 148 -9.73 18.67 3.07
N VAL A 149 -9.15 17.47 3.22
CA VAL A 149 -8.36 16.79 2.18
C VAL A 149 -8.68 15.31 2.14
N HIS A 150 -8.45 14.69 0.99
CA HIS A 150 -8.37 13.24 0.88
C HIS A 150 -6.93 12.78 1.11
N VAL A 151 -6.75 11.88 2.05
CA VAL A 151 -5.45 11.28 2.37
C VAL A 151 -5.40 9.89 1.75
N HIS A 152 -4.50 9.70 0.78
CA HIS A 152 -4.27 8.42 0.14
C HIS A 152 -3.00 7.78 0.71
N LEU A 153 -3.14 6.63 1.37
CA LEU A 153 -2.04 5.88 1.95
C LEU A 153 -2.10 4.41 1.51
N GLY A 154 -1.21 4.00 0.65
CA GLY A 154 -1.29 2.67 0.04
C GLY A 154 -2.55 2.53 -0.80
N THR A 155 -3.47 1.67 -0.36
CA THR A 155 -4.77 1.46 -1.02
C THR A 155 -5.93 2.15 -0.29
N GLN A 156 -5.64 2.81 0.83
CA GLN A 156 -6.61 3.51 1.66
C GLN A 156 -6.86 4.93 1.14
N ASP A 157 -8.11 5.36 1.22
CA ASP A 157 -8.56 6.74 0.97
C ASP A 157 -9.42 7.16 2.16
N VAL A 158 -8.99 8.18 2.89
CA VAL A 158 -9.72 8.72 4.02
C VAL A 158 -9.80 10.24 3.96
N THR A 159 -10.91 10.80 4.37
CA THR A 159 -11.04 12.25 4.52
C THR A 159 -10.44 12.68 5.84
N GLY A 160 -9.56 13.67 5.78
CA GLY A 160 -8.92 14.30 6.93
C GLY A 160 -9.01 15.82 6.88
N ARG A 161 -8.46 16.46 7.89
CA ARG A 161 -8.26 17.92 7.93
C ARG A 161 -6.80 18.21 8.22
N VAL A 162 -6.26 19.19 7.51
CA VAL A 162 -4.87 19.63 7.71
C VAL A 162 -4.84 20.71 8.78
N ALA A 163 -4.14 20.46 9.87
CA ALA A 163 -3.78 21.46 10.86
C ALA A 163 -2.33 21.91 10.58
N LEU A 164 -2.16 23.12 10.06
CA LEU A 164 -0.83 23.71 9.91
C LEU A 164 -0.30 24.11 11.29
N LEU A 165 0.95 23.74 11.60
CA LEU A 165 1.52 23.96 12.94
C LEU A 165 2.22 25.31 13.08
N GLU A 166 2.77 25.85 11.99
CA GLU A 166 3.57 27.07 12.01
C GLU A 166 2.85 28.25 11.37
N ASP A 167 2.08 28.02 10.30
CA ASP A 167 1.42 29.04 9.51
C ASP A 167 -0.09 28.80 9.40
N GLU A 168 -0.87 29.82 9.11
CA GLU A 168 -2.29 29.67 8.78
C GLU A 168 -2.53 29.34 7.30
N LEU A 169 -1.51 29.53 6.46
CA LEU A 169 -1.58 29.39 5.02
C LEU A 169 -0.26 28.84 4.45
N LEU A 170 -0.32 27.67 3.84
CA LEU A 170 0.80 27.07 3.12
C LEU A 170 0.71 27.39 1.63
N HIS A 171 1.69 28.11 1.11
CA HIS A 171 1.75 28.53 -0.31
C HIS A 171 2.32 27.44 -1.21
N PRO A 172 1.92 27.44 -2.52
CA PRO A 172 2.53 26.57 -3.53
C PRO A 172 4.06 26.69 -3.58
N GLY A 173 4.73 25.55 -3.74
CA GLY A 173 6.19 25.47 -3.80
C GLY A 173 6.89 25.55 -2.45
N ARG A 174 6.17 25.68 -1.35
CA ARG A 174 6.69 25.61 0.02
C ARG A 174 6.34 24.28 0.69
N ALA A 175 7.15 23.93 1.69
CA ALA A 175 6.87 22.85 2.63
C ALA A 175 6.38 23.44 3.96
N GLY A 176 5.53 22.74 4.66
CA GLY A 176 5.02 23.10 5.98
C GLY A 176 4.62 21.86 6.77
#